data_130edbe9d7a893e39e0e5454624ec5d4
#
_entry.id   130edbe9d7a893e39e0e5454624ec5d4
#
_cell.length_a   1.000
_cell.length_b   1.000
_cell.length_c   1.000
_cell.angle_alpha   90.00
_cell.angle_beta   90.00
_cell.angle_gamma   90.00
#
_symmetry.space_group_name_H-M   'P 1'
#
loop_
_entity.id
_entity.type
_entity.pdbx_description
1 polymer ?
#
loop_
_entity_poly.entity_id
_entity_poly.type
_entity_poly.pdbx_seq_one_letter_code
_entity_poly.pdbx_strand_id
1 'polypeptide(L)'
;MSKPHEEAWDRCLEVIRDNVSLQSYKTWFEPIKPIKLKDNTMTIQVPSQFFYEWLEEHYIGLLKKTIKKEMGPEGRLEYSIVMENNYTTSKPY
;
A
#
# COMPACT_ATOMS: atom_id res chain seq x y z
N MET A 1 -14.29 -9.05 13.86
CA MET A 1 -13.45 -7.96 14.31
C MET A 1 -12.36 -7.66 13.30
N SER A 2 -12.09 -6.39 13.13
CA SER A 2 -11.02 -5.99 12.22
C SER A 2 -9.66 -6.30 12.81
N LYS A 3 -8.71 -6.60 11.93
CA LYS A 3 -7.34 -6.81 12.33
C LYS A 3 -6.60 -5.48 12.41
N PRO A 4 -5.56 -5.37 13.24
CA PRO A 4 -4.85 -4.09 13.39
C PRO A 4 -4.36 -3.51 12.08
N HIS A 5 -3.84 -4.35 11.17
CA HIS A 5 -3.34 -3.83 9.91
C HIS A 5 -4.48 -3.31 9.02
N GLU A 6 -5.66 -3.91 9.11
CA GLU A 6 -6.81 -3.44 8.33
C GLU A 6 -7.31 -2.12 8.86
N GLU A 7 -7.40 -1.99 10.16
CA GLU A 7 -7.86 -0.74 10.76
C GLU A 7 -6.89 0.41 10.49
N ALA A 8 -5.60 0.14 10.63
CA ALA A 8 -4.60 1.16 10.38
C ALA A 8 -4.62 1.60 8.92
N TRP A 9 -4.74 0.63 8.00
CA TRP A 9 -4.77 0.96 6.59
C TRP A 9 -6.04 1.73 6.23
N ASP A 10 -7.17 1.39 6.84
CA ASP A 10 -8.41 2.14 6.59
C ASP A 10 -8.24 3.60 6.98
N ARG A 11 -7.57 3.89 8.10
CA ARG A 11 -7.33 5.26 8.50
C ARG A 11 -6.38 5.96 7.53
N CYS A 12 -5.39 5.23 7.04
CA CYS A 12 -4.50 5.78 6.03
C CYS A 12 -5.26 6.13 4.76
N LEU A 13 -6.18 5.26 4.36
CA LEU A 13 -6.98 5.50 3.15
C LEU A 13 -7.85 6.73 3.28
N GLU A 14 -8.36 7.01 4.48
CA GLU A 14 -9.16 8.21 4.67
C GLU A 14 -8.33 9.47 4.41
N VAL A 15 -7.09 9.49 4.90
CA VAL A 15 -6.21 10.62 4.66
C VAL A 15 -5.86 10.72 3.17
N ILE A 16 -5.53 9.59 2.58
CA ILE A 16 -5.16 9.56 1.17
C ILE A 16 -6.32 10.06 0.29
N ARG A 17 -7.53 9.61 0.61
CA ARG A 17 -8.70 9.99 -0.17
C ARG A 17 -8.91 11.50 -0.16
N ASP A 18 -8.55 12.17 0.92
CA ASP A 18 -8.68 13.62 1.01
C ASP A 18 -7.60 14.35 0.22
N ASN A 19 -6.58 13.65 -0.25
CA ASN A 19 -5.41 14.26 -0.88
C ASN A 19 -5.21 13.89 -2.34
N VAL A 20 -6.08 13.07 -2.90
CA VAL A 20 -5.99 12.68 -4.32
C VAL A 20 -7.38 12.77 -4.91
N SER A 21 -7.44 12.73 -6.24
CA SER A 21 -8.73 12.74 -6.91
C SER A 21 -9.43 11.39 -6.69
N LEU A 22 -10.74 11.39 -6.82
CA LEU A 22 -11.50 10.16 -6.69
C LEU A 22 -11.04 9.12 -7.70
N GLN A 23 -10.74 9.57 -8.90
CA GLN A 23 -10.25 8.67 -9.95
C GLN A 23 -8.94 8.01 -9.55
N SER A 24 -8.00 8.79 -9.04
CA SER A 24 -6.71 8.25 -8.60
C SER A 24 -6.87 7.30 -7.42
N TYR A 25 -7.76 7.66 -6.51
CA TYR A 25 -8.02 6.81 -5.36
C TYR A 25 -8.51 5.43 -5.79
N LYS A 26 -9.49 5.40 -6.68
CA LYS A 26 -10.06 4.14 -7.15
C LYS A 26 -9.07 3.32 -7.96
N THR A 27 -8.24 4.00 -8.74
CA THR A 27 -7.30 3.31 -9.62
C THR A 27 -6.10 2.76 -8.85
N TRP A 28 -5.56 3.54 -7.92
CA TRP A 28 -4.26 3.24 -7.34
C TRP A 28 -4.29 2.81 -5.88
N PHE A 29 -5.34 3.12 -5.16
CA PHE A 29 -5.38 2.82 -3.73
C PHE A 29 -6.39 1.77 -3.35
N GLU A 30 -7.54 1.72 -4.02
CA GLU A 30 -8.52 0.68 -3.71
C GLU A 30 -8.01 -0.73 -3.95
N PRO A 31 -7.20 -0.99 -4.99
CA PRO A 31 -6.68 -2.35 -5.20
C PRO A 31 -5.64 -2.80 -4.18
N ILE A 32 -5.11 -1.88 -3.38
CA ILE A 32 -4.10 -2.22 -2.39
C ILE A 32 -4.76 -2.93 -1.20
N LYS A 33 -4.11 -3.99 -0.73
CA LYS A 33 -4.60 -4.74 0.43
C LYS A 33 -3.59 -4.72 1.55
N PRO A 34 -4.03 -4.43 2.80
CA PRO A 34 -3.11 -4.54 3.93
C PRO A 34 -2.86 -6.00 4.26
N ILE A 35 -1.60 -6.34 4.47
CA ILE A 35 -1.21 -7.72 4.74
C ILE A 35 -0.90 -7.92 6.21
N LYS A 36 -0.08 -7.05 6.78
CA LYS A 36 0.29 -7.17 8.18
C LYS A 36 0.83 -5.85 8.70
N LEU A 37 0.82 -5.74 10.02
CA LEU A 37 1.37 -4.59 10.71
C LEU A 37 2.21 -5.15 11.85
N LYS A 38 3.53 -4.96 11.79
CA LYS A 38 4.43 -5.50 12.79
C LYS A 38 5.63 -4.56 12.93
N ASP A 39 6.00 -4.28 14.17
CA ASP A 39 7.18 -3.46 14.47
C ASP A 39 7.13 -2.12 13.75
N ASN A 40 5.96 -1.49 13.75
CA ASN A 40 5.73 -0.20 13.11
C ASN A 40 5.90 -0.25 11.61
N THR A 41 5.84 -1.44 11.01
CA THR A 41 5.92 -1.60 9.57
C THR A 41 4.59 -2.09 9.04
N MET A 42 4.02 -1.31 8.14
CA MET A 42 2.78 -1.70 7.45
C MET A 42 3.17 -2.32 6.12
N THR A 43 2.76 -3.56 5.92
CA THR A 43 2.99 -4.25 4.65
C THR A 43 1.71 -4.23 3.85
N ILE A 44 1.78 -3.70 2.64
CA ILE A 44 0.63 -3.64 1.74
C ILE A 44 0.92 -4.47 0.50
N GLN A 45 -0.12 -5.09 -0.02
CA GLN A 45 -0.02 -5.91 -1.22
C GLN A 45 -0.51 -5.12 -2.42
N VAL A 46 0.30 -5.10 -3.47
CA VAL A 46 -0.05 -4.42 -4.71
C VAL A 46 -0.14 -5.44 -5.83
N PRO A 47 -0.95 -5.16 -6.87
CA PRO A 47 -1.23 -6.16 -7.91
C PRO A 47 -0.05 -6.52 -8.79
N SER A 48 0.92 -5.62 -8.98
CA SER A 48 1.98 -5.88 -9.92
C SER A 48 3.19 -5.00 -9.64
N GLN A 49 4.29 -5.34 -10.30
CA GLN A 49 5.51 -4.54 -10.25
C GLN A 49 5.26 -3.15 -10.81
N PHE A 50 4.50 -3.04 -11.88
CA PHE A 50 4.15 -1.75 -12.47
C PHE A 50 3.42 -0.87 -11.45
N PHE A 51 2.50 -1.47 -10.70
CA PHE A 51 1.74 -0.77 -9.69
C PHE A 51 2.66 -0.20 -8.62
N TYR A 52 3.60 -1.03 -8.16
CA TYR A 52 4.58 -0.62 -7.17
C TYR A 52 5.40 0.57 -7.69
N GLU A 53 5.87 0.48 -8.94
CA GLU A 53 6.69 1.55 -9.50
C GLU A 53 5.92 2.85 -9.63
N TRP A 54 4.65 2.77 -10.01
CA TRP A 54 3.81 3.96 -10.12
C TRP A 54 3.61 4.62 -8.76
N LEU A 55 3.35 3.83 -7.73
CA LEU A 55 3.17 4.37 -6.38
C LEU A 55 4.44 5.03 -5.89
N GLU A 56 5.59 4.40 -6.14
CA GLU A 56 6.87 4.95 -5.73
C GLU A 56 7.22 6.23 -6.46
N GLU A 57 6.80 6.33 -7.70
CA GLU A 57 7.13 7.52 -8.49
C GLU A 57 6.21 8.68 -8.19
N HIS A 58 4.93 8.41 -7.95
CA HIS A 58 3.95 9.48 -7.87
C HIS A 58 3.38 9.72 -6.48
N TYR A 59 3.38 8.72 -5.62
CA TYR A 59 2.66 8.82 -4.35
C TYR A 59 3.50 8.49 -3.13
N ILE A 60 4.80 8.26 -3.28
CA ILE A 60 5.60 7.83 -2.15
C ILE A 60 5.60 8.87 -1.02
N GLY A 61 5.65 10.15 -1.39
CA GLY A 61 5.62 11.20 -0.38
C GLY A 61 4.36 11.18 0.45
N LEU A 62 3.21 11.02 -0.22
CA LEU A 62 1.93 10.95 0.45
C LEU A 62 1.82 9.70 1.30
N LEU A 63 2.27 8.56 0.78
CA LEU A 63 2.22 7.31 1.51
C LEU A 63 3.07 7.35 2.77
N LYS A 64 4.30 7.84 2.66
CA LYS A 64 5.19 7.92 3.82
C LYS A 64 4.64 8.89 4.86
N LYS A 65 4.14 10.03 4.41
CA LYS A 65 3.57 11.01 5.33
C LYS A 65 2.38 10.43 6.08
N THR A 66 1.53 9.71 5.36
CA THR A 66 0.33 9.13 5.96
C THR A 66 0.69 8.04 6.95
N ILE A 67 1.64 7.19 6.60
CA ILE A 67 2.09 6.12 7.49
C ILE A 67 2.66 6.71 8.78
N LYS A 68 3.46 7.76 8.67
CA LYS A 68 4.04 8.39 9.85
C LYS A 68 3.00 9.09 10.69
N LYS A 69 1.98 9.63 10.05
CA LYS A 69 0.90 10.27 10.78
C LYS A 69 0.12 9.25 11.59
N GLU A 70 -0.15 8.07 11.02
CA GLU A 70 -0.94 7.06 11.70
C GLU A 70 -0.14 6.24 12.68
N MET A 71 1.12 5.99 12.40
CA MET A 71 1.90 5.05 13.19
C MET A 71 3.06 5.69 13.92
N GLY A 72 3.25 7.01 13.77
CA GLY A 72 4.32 7.71 14.45
C GLY A 72 5.57 7.82 13.59
N PRO A 73 6.58 8.57 14.08
CA PRO A 73 7.76 8.87 13.26
C PRO A 73 8.56 7.63 12.87
N GLU A 74 8.33 6.51 13.56
CA GLU A 74 9.05 5.28 13.22
C GLU A 74 8.25 4.39 12.27
N GLY A 75 7.10 4.85 11.82
CA GLY A 75 6.29 4.08 10.89
C GLY A 75 6.99 3.85 9.58
N ARG A 76 6.84 2.63 9.05
CA ARG A 76 7.47 2.24 7.79
C ARG A 76 6.45 1.58 6.89
N LEU A 77 6.75 1.57 5.61
CA LEU A 77 5.89 0.96 4.61
C LEU A 77 6.68 -0.08 3.83
N GLU A 78 6.11 -1.27 3.69
CA GLU A 78 6.68 -2.31 2.86
C GLU A 78 5.65 -2.75 1.83
N TYR A 79 6.14 -3.22 0.69
CA TYR A 79 5.28 -3.71 -0.38
C TYR A 79 5.40 -5.21 -0.52
N SER A 80 4.27 -5.85 -0.79
CA SER A 80 4.21 -7.23 -1.21
C SER A 80 3.61 -7.23 -2.61
N ILE A 81 4.34 -7.72 -3.60
CA ILE A 81 3.86 -7.72 -4.97
C ILE A 81 3.29 -9.08 -5.29
N VAL A 82 2.09 -9.11 -5.84
CA VAL A 82 1.46 -10.37 -6.21
C VAL A 82 2.20 -10.98 -7.39
N MET A 83 2.65 -12.23 -7.23
CA MET A 83 3.34 -12.96 -8.28
C MET A 83 2.40 -14.07 -8.71
N GLU A 84 1.60 -13.77 -9.66
CA GLU A 84 0.63 -14.74 -10.09
C GLU A 84 1.15 -15.67 -11.06
N ASN A 85 1.09 -16.46 -11.07
CA ASN A 85 1.44 -17.22 -11.88
C ASN A 85 2.48 -17.65 -11.99
N ASN A 86 2.26 -17.78 -11.60
CA ASN A 86 3.05 -17.97 -11.45
C ASN A 86 3.66 -18.51 -12.23
N TYR A 87 3.49 -18.83 -12.71
CA TYR A 87 4.06 -19.13 -13.30
C TYR A 87 4.68 -18.64 -14.01
N THR A 88 4.24 -18.29 -14.10
CA THR A 88 4.77 -17.80 -14.53
C THR A 88 5.52 -17.25 -14.53
N THR A 89 5.55 -17.41 -14.16
CA THR A 89 6.29 -16.91 -13.94
C THR A 89 7.23 -16.97 -14.22
N SER A 90 7.09 -17.49 -14.12
CA SER A 90 8.01 -17.54 -14.16
C SER A 90 8.72 -17.72 -15.04
N LYS A 91 8.55 -17.85 -15.59
CA LYS A 91 9.31 -17.90 -16.30
C LYS A 91 10.09 -17.49 -16.75
N PRO A 92 10.11 -17.72 -16.55
CA PRO A 92 11.23 -17.07 -16.77
C PRO A 92 11.50 -16.43 -17.90
N TYR A 93 11.50 -15.97 -18.13
CA TYR A 93 11.85 -15.45 -19.12
C TYR A 93 12.90 -15.11 -19.26
#